data_1e8e34c719b03a070c16df8dd22e442a
#
_entry.id   1e8e34c719b03a070c16df8dd22e442a
#
_cell.length_a   1.000
_cell.length_b   1.000
_cell.length_c   1.000
_cell.angle_alpha   90.00
_cell.angle_beta   90.00
_cell.angle_gamma   90.00
#
_symmetry.space_group_name_H-M   'P 1'
#
loop_
_entity.id
_entity.type
_entity.pdbx_description
1 polymer ?
#
loop_
_entity_poly.entity_id
_entity_poly.type
_entity_poly.pdbx_seq_one_letter_code
_entity_poly.pdbx_strand_id
1 'polypeptide(L)'
;MNRERPLRKVGSTVLGRPRLAPMLAEFGPAQVQDWCRALGAEVFTGTSGRVFPVAMKGSPLLRAWATRLAAQGVVIRTRWRWTGFDGDSFAFDTPDGPQVLHAPKVVLALGGASWPRLGSDAAWVPWLRAKGVEVAPFRPANMG
;
A
#
# COMPACT_ATOMS: atom_id res chain seq x y z
N MET A 1 -0.11 -4.66 36.68
CA MET A 1 1.04 -5.41 36.14
C MET A 1 0.66 -5.90 34.76
N ASN A 2 0.90 -5.03 33.75
CA ASN A 2 0.51 -5.27 32.35
C ASN A 2 1.56 -6.18 31.73
N ARG A 3 1.24 -7.44 31.52
CA ARG A 3 2.08 -8.35 30.73
C ARG A 3 1.95 -7.95 29.27
N GLU A 4 2.97 -7.33 28.73
CA GLU A 4 3.15 -7.17 27.29
C GLU A 4 3.10 -8.55 26.65
N ARG A 5 2.02 -8.84 25.93
CA ARG A 5 1.97 -10.02 25.07
C ARG A 5 2.90 -9.77 23.89
N PRO A 6 3.90 -10.60 23.67
CA PRO A 6 4.81 -10.43 22.56
C PRO A 6 4.05 -10.48 21.23
N LEU A 7 4.45 -9.62 20.30
CA LEU A 7 3.99 -9.52 18.91
C LEU A 7 4.21 -10.84 18.12
N ARG A 8 3.57 -11.92 18.52
CA ARG A 8 3.89 -13.28 18.08
C ARG A 8 3.19 -13.75 16.82
N LYS A 9 2.37 -12.91 16.13
CA LYS A 9 1.58 -13.39 14.99
C LYS A 9 1.69 -12.65 13.67
N VAL A 10 2.39 -11.55 13.55
CA VAL A 10 2.56 -10.89 12.24
C VAL A 10 3.73 -11.47 11.44
N GLY A 11 4.57 -12.27 12.04
CA GLY A 11 5.84 -12.66 11.44
C GLY A 11 5.99 -14.12 11.00
N SER A 12 5.02 -15.02 11.16
CA SER A 12 5.24 -16.45 10.93
C SER A 12 4.89 -16.98 9.55
N THR A 13 4.25 -16.17 8.68
CA THR A 13 3.72 -16.66 7.41
C THR A 13 4.20 -15.88 6.18
N VAL A 14 5.06 -14.88 6.32
CA VAL A 14 5.53 -14.10 5.17
C VAL A 14 6.82 -14.69 4.63
N LEU A 15 6.76 -15.29 3.46
CA LEU A 15 7.88 -15.60 2.58
C LEU A 15 8.65 -14.30 2.27
N GLY A 16 9.63 -13.93 3.04
CA GLY A 16 10.35 -12.65 2.91
C GLY A 16 10.72 -12.05 4.25
N ARG A 17 10.39 -12.72 5.35
CA ARG A 17 10.69 -12.27 6.71
C ARG A 17 12.13 -11.76 6.91
N PRO A 18 13.19 -12.44 6.41
CA PRO A 18 14.54 -11.93 6.55
C PRO A 18 14.79 -10.61 5.82
N ARG A 19 14.12 -10.39 4.66
CA ARG A 19 14.26 -9.16 3.87
C ARG A 19 13.48 -8.00 4.45
N LEU A 20 12.32 -8.25 5.05
CA LEU A 20 11.46 -7.23 5.63
C LEU A 20 11.80 -6.90 7.09
N ALA A 21 12.49 -7.78 7.80
CA ALA A 21 12.80 -7.58 9.21
C ALA A 21 13.55 -6.27 9.51
N PRO A 22 14.58 -5.86 8.75
CA PRO A 22 15.23 -4.56 8.96
C PRO A 22 14.28 -3.37 8.74
N MET A 23 13.45 -3.43 7.70
CA MET A 23 12.47 -2.36 7.39
C MET A 23 11.41 -2.24 8.50
N LEU A 24 10.93 -3.36 9.02
CA LEU A 24 9.95 -3.40 10.11
C LEU A 24 10.56 -3.00 11.46
N ALA A 25 11.87 -3.18 11.65
CA ALA A 25 12.57 -2.69 12.83
C ALA A 25 12.70 -1.17 12.80
N GLU A 26 12.89 -0.59 11.62
CA GLU A 26 12.99 0.86 11.42
C GLU A 26 11.60 1.53 11.40
N PHE A 27 10.65 0.96 10.69
CA PHE A 27 9.29 1.47 10.58
C PHE A 27 8.26 0.37 10.84
N GLY A 28 8.04 0.10 12.11
CA GLY A 28 7.12 -0.92 12.62
C GLY A 28 5.81 -0.34 13.14
N PRO A 29 5.02 -1.14 13.86
CA PRO A 29 3.70 -0.75 14.35
C PRO A 29 3.68 0.49 15.26
N ALA A 30 4.73 0.72 16.04
CA ALA A 30 4.83 1.90 16.90
C ALA A 30 5.01 3.17 16.04
N GLN A 31 5.93 3.15 15.09
CA GLN A 31 6.19 4.26 14.18
C GLN A 31 4.97 4.59 13.31
N VAL A 32 4.19 3.58 12.89
CA VAL A 32 2.93 3.80 12.18
C VAL A 32 1.91 4.53 13.06
N GLN A 33 1.81 4.19 14.36
CA GLN A 33 0.93 4.90 15.28
C GLN A 33 1.37 6.36 15.49
N ASP A 34 2.68 6.59 15.65
CA ASP A 34 3.23 7.95 15.78
C ASP A 34 3.00 8.77 14.51
N TRP A 35 3.15 8.16 13.35
CA TRP A 35 2.82 8.78 12.08
C TRP A 35 1.32 9.14 11.98
N CYS A 36 0.41 8.28 12.44
CA CYS A 36 -1.01 8.60 12.49
C CYS A 36 -1.29 9.82 13.39
N ARG A 37 -0.70 9.85 14.59
CA ARG A 37 -0.83 10.97 15.52
C ARG A 37 -0.26 12.27 14.94
N ALA A 38 0.89 12.19 14.26
CA ALA A 38 1.50 13.33 13.57
C ALA A 38 0.65 13.87 12.40
N LEU A 39 -0.32 13.08 11.92
CA LEU A 39 -1.36 13.50 10.97
C LEU A 39 -2.65 14.00 11.65
N GLY A 40 -2.66 14.09 12.98
CA GLY A 40 -3.83 14.50 13.75
C GLY A 40 -4.89 13.38 13.91
N ALA A 41 -4.52 12.12 13.67
CA ALA A 41 -5.39 10.98 13.85
C ALA A 41 -5.05 10.24 15.15
N GLU A 42 -5.90 10.41 16.18
CA GLU A 42 -5.81 9.63 17.40
C GLU A 42 -6.10 8.15 17.13
N VAL A 43 -5.28 7.29 17.73
CA VAL A 43 -5.39 5.83 17.58
C VAL A 43 -5.37 5.14 18.93
N PHE A 44 -6.05 3.99 19.02
CA PHE A 44 -6.04 3.13 20.21
C PHE A 44 -5.80 1.67 19.81
N THR A 45 -5.30 0.89 20.75
CA THR A 45 -5.10 -0.54 20.58
C THR A 45 -6.26 -1.30 21.21
N GLY A 46 -7.00 -2.04 20.40
CA GLY A 46 -8.08 -2.90 20.85
C GLY A 46 -7.58 -4.15 21.57
N THR A 47 -8.50 -4.91 22.17
CA THR A 47 -8.20 -6.12 22.96
C THR A 47 -7.50 -7.22 22.17
N SER A 48 -7.68 -7.25 20.85
CA SER A 48 -7.00 -8.18 19.93
C SER A 48 -5.58 -7.77 19.57
N GLY A 49 -5.07 -6.64 20.09
CA GLY A 49 -3.79 -6.05 19.72
C GLY A 49 -3.82 -5.30 18.38
N ARG A 50 -4.98 -5.15 17.74
CA ARG A 50 -5.15 -4.35 16.53
C ARG A 50 -5.29 -2.88 16.89
N VAL A 51 -4.69 -2.02 16.08
CA VAL A 51 -4.78 -0.56 16.23
C VAL A 51 -5.89 -0.01 15.34
N PHE A 52 -6.71 0.85 15.91
CA PHE A 52 -7.83 1.50 15.24
C PHE A 52 -7.77 3.02 15.44
N PRO A 53 -8.20 3.82 14.45
CA PRO A 53 -8.43 5.25 14.71
C PRO A 53 -9.62 5.40 15.67
N VAL A 54 -9.51 6.34 16.60
CA VAL A 54 -10.60 6.65 17.56
C VAL A 54 -11.89 7.02 16.83
N ALA A 55 -11.79 7.71 15.70
CA ALA A 55 -12.93 8.06 14.85
C ALA A 55 -13.59 6.83 14.18
N MET A 56 -13.02 5.63 14.30
CA MET A 56 -13.46 4.39 13.63
C MET A 56 -13.68 4.51 12.12
N LYS A 57 -13.00 5.49 11.49
CA LYS A 57 -13.08 5.81 10.06
C LYS A 57 -11.66 6.08 9.52
N GLY A 58 -11.32 5.47 8.39
CA GLY A 58 -10.02 5.72 7.72
C GLY A 58 -9.97 7.02 6.91
N SER A 59 -11.13 7.55 6.52
CA SER A 59 -11.19 8.71 5.61
C SER A 59 -10.61 10.02 6.18
N PRO A 60 -10.70 10.35 7.48
CA PRO A 60 -10.01 11.52 8.02
C PRO A 60 -8.50 11.40 7.91
N LEU A 61 -7.94 10.24 8.27
CA LEU A 61 -6.50 9.95 8.15
C LEU A 61 -6.03 10.07 6.70
N LEU A 62 -6.78 9.48 5.76
CA LEU A 62 -6.46 9.56 4.33
C LEU A 62 -6.44 11.01 3.82
N ARG A 63 -7.42 11.84 4.23
CA ARG A 63 -7.46 13.25 3.84
C ARG A 63 -6.29 14.05 4.43
N ALA A 64 -5.98 13.86 5.70
CA ALA A 64 -4.84 14.51 6.35
C ALA A 64 -3.51 14.13 5.67
N TRP A 65 -3.36 12.86 5.33
CA TRP A 65 -2.18 12.38 4.58
C TRP A 65 -2.11 13.00 3.19
N ALA A 66 -3.20 13.00 2.43
CA ALA A 66 -3.24 13.61 1.10
C ALA A 66 -2.91 15.12 1.15
N THR A 67 -3.41 15.83 2.16
CA THR A 67 -3.07 17.25 2.38
C THR A 67 -1.58 17.43 2.66
N ARG A 68 -0.99 16.60 3.52
CA ARG A 68 0.46 16.63 3.78
C ARG A 68 1.29 16.37 2.53
N LEU A 69 0.91 15.37 1.73
CA LEU A 69 1.59 15.05 0.48
C LEU A 69 1.51 16.22 -0.52
N ALA A 70 0.33 16.82 -0.66
CA ALA A 70 0.16 17.99 -1.52
C ALA A 70 1.04 19.17 -1.06
N ALA A 71 1.13 19.44 0.24
CA ALA A 71 2.01 20.46 0.80
C ALA A 71 3.51 20.19 0.55
N GLN A 72 3.88 18.93 0.35
CA GLN A 72 5.22 18.50 -0.03
C GLN A 72 5.46 18.50 -1.56
N GLY A 73 4.51 18.96 -2.36
CA GLY A 73 4.60 19.00 -3.82
C GLY A 73 4.26 17.70 -4.53
N VAL A 74 3.73 16.70 -3.82
CA VAL A 74 3.29 15.44 -4.43
C VAL A 74 1.99 15.66 -5.20
N VAL A 75 1.98 15.32 -6.49
CA VAL A 75 0.81 15.38 -7.34
C VAL A 75 0.11 14.02 -7.36
N ILE A 76 -1.11 13.96 -6.83
CA ILE A 76 -1.95 12.75 -6.84
C ILE A 76 -2.91 12.85 -8.03
N ARG A 77 -2.74 11.96 -8.99
CA ARG A 77 -3.62 11.85 -10.16
C ARG A 77 -4.63 10.74 -9.94
N THR A 78 -5.87 11.09 -9.67
CA THR A 78 -6.96 10.12 -9.49
C THR A 78 -7.63 9.77 -10.82
N ARG A 79 -8.26 8.58 -10.88
CA ARG A 79 -8.90 8.05 -12.10
C ARG A 79 -7.94 7.89 -13.28
N TRP A 80 -6.66 7.71 -12.99
CA TRP A 80 -5.65 7.32 -13.94
C TRP A 80 -5.46 5.82 -13.84
N ARG A 81 -5.89 5.10 -14.85
CA ARG A 81 -5.74 3.66 -14.92
C ARG A 81 -4.53 3.31 -15.77
N TRP A 82 -3.53 2.70 -15.15
CA TRP A 82 -2.41 2.17 -15.93
C TRP A 82 -2.90 1.06 -16.84
N THR A 83 -2.55 1.12 -18.14
CA THR A 83 -2.97 0.18 -19.18
C THR A 83 -1.81 -0.63 -19.75
N GLY A 84 -0.60 -0.40 -19.27
CA GLY A 84 0.58 -1.15 -19.68
C GLY A 84 1.75 -0.24 -20.04
N PHE A 85 2.66 -0.80 -20.78
CA PHE A 85 3.84 -0.09 -21.29
C PHE A 85 3.63 0.36 -22.73
N ASP A 86 4.18 1.54 -23.07
CA ASP A 86 4.40 2.03 -24.42
C ASP A 86 5.91 2.25 -24.58
N GLY A 87 6.60 1.26 -25.19
CA GLY A 87 8.06 1.21 -25.14
C GLY A 87 8.61 1.16 -23.72
N ASP A 88 9.36 2.19 -23.34
CA ASP A 88 9.91 2.38 -21.99
C ASP A 88 9.09 3.34 -21.14
N SER A 89 7.94 3.77 -21.65
CA SER A 89 7.01 4.66 -20.96
C SER A 89 5.80 3.90 -20.42
N PHE A 90 4.95 4.60 -19.66
CA PHE A 90 3.79 4.05 -19.00
C PHE A 90 2.54 4.66 -19.62
N ALA A 91 1.66 3.82 -20.15
CA ALA A 91 0.39 4.22 -20.75
C ALA A 91 -0.74 4.22 -19.71
N PHE A 92 -1.61 5.22 -19.78
CA PHE A 92 -2.72 5.39 -18.87
C PHE A 92 -3.99 5.78 -19.62
N ASP A 93 -5.12 5.22 -19.20
CA ASP A 93 -6.43 5.80 -19.46
C ASP A 93 -6.73 6.85 -18.40
N THR A 94 -7.11 8.05 -18.82
CA THR A 94 -7.42 9.16 -17.93
C THR A 94 -8.76 9.80 -18.29
N PRO A 95 -9.34 10.64 -17.42
CA PRO A 95 -10.56 11.36 -17.75
C PRO A 95 -10.45 12.26 -18.98
N ASP A 96 -9.25 12.70 -19.30
CA ASP A 96 -8.94 13.59 -20.42
C ASP A 96 -8.47 12.84 -21.67
N GLY A 97 -8.62 11.51 -21.67
CA GLY A 97 -8.15 10.60 -22.73
C GLY A 97 -6.84 9.89 -22.41
N PRO A 98 -6.34 9.06 -23.33
CA PRO A 98 -5.11 8.31 -23.15
C PRO A 98 -3.90 9.23 -22.93
N GLN A 99 -3.03 8.86 -22.01
CA GLN A 99 -1.79 9.58 -21.70
C GLN A 99 -0.61 8.61 -21.60
N VAL A 100 0.56 9.08 -22.01
CA VAL A 100 1.82 8.35 -21.86
C VAL A 100 2.75 9.17 -20.99
N LEU A 101 3.31 8.55 -19.93
CA LEU A 101 4.27 9.19 -19.03
C LEU A 101 5.60 8.48 -19.08
N HIS A 102 6.65 9.25 -19.16
CA HIS A 102 8.01 8.81 -18.95
C HIS A 102 8.48 9.27 -17.56
N ALA A 103 9.10 8.36 -16.80
CA ALA A 103 9.71 8.70 -15.52
C ALA A 103 11.01 7.93 -15.34
N PRO A 104 12.09 8.56 -14.85
CA PRO A 104 13.40 7.92 -14.69
C PRO A 104 13.40 6.86 -13.57
N LYS A 105 12.48 6.96 -12.64
CA LYS A 105 12.27 5.99 -11.54
C LYS A 105 10.79 5.80 -11.28
N VAL A 106 10.36 4.57 -11.21
CA VAL A 106 8.95 4.20 -10.99
C VAL A 106 8.86 3.15 -9.90
N VAL A 107 7.92 3.33 -9.00
CA VAL A 107 7.53 2.33 -8.00
C VAL A 107 6.15 1.79 -8.34
N LEU A 108 6.08 0.50 -8.62
CA LEU A 108 4.82 -0.20 -8.90
C LEU A 108 4.22 -0.71 -7.58
N ALA A 109 3.19 -0.02 -7.08
CA ALA A 109 2.48 -0.36 -5.85
C ALA A 109 1.03 -0.79 -6.16
N LEU A 110 0.87 -1.73 -7.10
CA LEU A 110 -0.37 -2.06 -7.80
C LEU A 110 -1.33 -2.97 -6.99
N GLY A 111 -0.93 -3.40 -5.79
CA GLY A 111 -1.71 -4.36 -5.01
C GLY A 111 -1.70 -5.77 -5.61
N GLY A 112 -2.61 -6.61 -5.14
CA GLY A 112 -2.75 -8.00 -5.58
C GLY A 112 -4.03 -8.24 -6.38
N ALA A 113 -4.72 -9.34 -6.07
CA ALA A 113 -5.97 -9.77 -6.69
C ALA A 113 -7.14 -9.90 -5.69
N SER A 114 -7.04 -9.23 -4.54
CA SER A 114 -7.94 -9.47 -3.40
C SER A 114 -9.24 -8.69 -3.45
N TRP A 115 -9.33 -7.63 -4.28
CA TRP A 115 -10.52 -6.78 -4.32
C TRP A 115 -10.72 -6.11 -5.69
N PRO A 116 -11.20 -6.88 -6.70
CA PRO A 116 -11.34 -6.36 -8.07
C PRO A 116 -12.22 -5.10 -8.17
N ARG A 117 -13.26 -4.99 -7.35
CA ARG A 117 -14.16 -3.81 -7.34
C ARG A 117 -13.45 -2.51 -6.96
N LEU A 118 -12.31 -2.60 -6.25
CA LEU A 118 -11.49 -1.44 -5.86
C LEU A 118 -10.18 -1.35 -6.65
N GLY A 119 -10.08 -2.07 -7.78
CA GLY A 119 -8.91 -2.03 -8.66
C GLY A 119 -7.77 -2.98 -8.28
N SER A 120 -7.93 -3.82 -7.25
CA SER A 120 -6.95 -4.88 -6.92
C SER A 120 -7.32 -6.17 -7.66
N ASP A 121 -7.17 -6.15 -8.99
CA ASP A 121 -7.64 -7.16 -9.93
C ASP A 121 -6.51 -7.95 -10.62
N ALA A 122 -5.25 -7.64 -10.26
CA ALA A 122 -4.05 -8.21 -10.87
C ALA A 122 -3.92 -7.99 -12.40
N ALA A 123 -4.63 -7.03 -12.98
CA ALA A 123 -4.58 -6.72 -14.42
C ALA A 123 -3.16 -6.39 -14.92
N TRP A 124 -2.28 -5.95 -14.03
CA TRP A 124 -0.89 -5.61 -14.33
C TRP A 124 0.03 -6.83 -14.58
N VAL A 125 -0.36 -8.04 -14.15
CA VAL A 125 0.49 -9.23 -14.22
C VAL A 125 0.92 -9.59 -15.65
N PRO A 126 0.04 -9.60 -16.66
CA PRO A 126 0.42 -9.87 -18.03
C PRO A 126 1.47 -8.89 -18.57
N TRP A 127 1.37 -7.61 -18.22
CA TRP A 127 2.29 -6.57 -18.69
C TRP A 127 3.70 -6.74 -18.12
N LEU A 128 3.83 -7.10 -16.85
CA LEU A 128 5.14 -7.39 -16.25
C LEU A 128 5.73 -8.69 -16.81
N ARG A 129 4.91 -9.71 -17.01
CA ARG A 129 5.38 -10.96 -17.64
C ARG A 129 5.88 -10.73 -19.07
N ALA A 130 5.22 -9.88 -19.84
CA ALA A 130 5.67 -9.50 -21.18
C ALA A 130 7.01 -8.78 -21.19
N LYS A 131 7.39 -8.12 -20.08
CA LYS A 131 8.72 -7.53 -19.84
C LYS A 131 9.73 -8.52 -19.22
N GLY A 132 9.42 -9.82 -19.16
CA GLY A 132 10.30 -10.84 -18.62
C GLY A 132 10.34 -10.94 -17.09
N VAL A 133 9.44 -10.24 -16.37
CA VAL A 133 9.38 -10.31 -14.92
C VAL A 133 8.62 -11.56 -14.50
N GLU A 134 9.25 -12.41 -13.69
CA GLU A 134 8.57 -13.56 -13.09
C GLU A 134 7.63 -13.09 -11.99
N VAL A 135 6.35 -13.44 -12.11
CA VAL A 135 5.33 -13.15 -11.12
C VAL A 135 4.78 -14.46 -10.57
N ALA A 136 5.01 -14.71 -9.30
CA ALA A 136 4.50 -15.88 -8.60
C ALA A 136 2.95 -15.90 -8.63
N PRO A 137 2.32 -17.07 -8.72
CA PRO A 137 0.86 -17.19 -8.67
C PRO A 137 0.32 -16.62 -7.36
N PHE A 138 -0.77 -15.86 -7.45
CA PHE A 138 -1.49 -15.39 -6.26
C PHE A 138 -2.09 -16.57 -5.50
N ARG A 139 -1.96 -16.53 -4.19
CA ARG A 139 -2.58 -17.47 -3.27
C ARG A 139 -3.32 -16.69 -2.19
N PRO A 140 -4.47 -17.16 -1.70
CA PRO A 140 -5.14 -16.54 -0.56
C PRO A 140 -4.18 -16.47 0.64
N ALA A 141 -4.02 -15.28 1.22
CA ALA A 141 -3.20 -15.08 2.42
C ALA A 141 -4.05 -14.85 3.67
N ASN A 142 -5.30 -14.46 3.49
CA ASN A 142 -6.28 -14.27 4.54
C ASN A 142 -7.32 -15.38 4.43
N MET A 143 -7.32 -16.24 5.42
CA MET A 143 -8.40 -17.18 5.69
C MET A 143 -9.32 -16.48 6.69
N GLY A 144 -10.25 -15.71 6.18
CA GLY A 144 -11.32 -15.10 6.98
C GLY A 144 -12.44 -16.04 7.23
#